data_beea1b375988e2e77133b5eae50e3a6d
#
_entry.id   beea1b375988e2e77133b5eae50e3a6d
#
_cell.length_a   1.000
_cell.length_b   1.000
_cell.length_c   1.000
_cell.angle_alpha   90.00
_cell.angle_beta   90.00
_cell.angle_gamma   90.00
#
_symmetry.space_group_name_H-M   'P 1'
#
loop_
_entity.id
_entity.type
_entity.pdbx_description
1 polymer ?
#
loop_
_entity_poly.entity_id
_entity_poly.type
_entity_poly.pdbx_seq_one_letter_code
_entity_poly.pdbx_strand_id
1 'polypeptide(L)'
;MSTPKNQDPTINKMPLTGRTLELADIEALALGAWILGTGGGGDPYHKLLYMRELYKNGHTVELVDPMSLNDDALVAVLSNMGAPLVGQERLADPAFAIKPVRMMERYLGRAFDAVMALEIGGGNGVHPMLVAALSGYPVIDADTMGRAYPEAQMTSVAVSNLQCFPLTLADIRDNEIIIPRAASWRWMERISRKACTEIGSIAATCKAPRSGKEVKEHTIHYTTTKAIELGHAVQAARAAHDDPVEAIIEACAGQILFEGKVIDVEREATEGFLRGKSIIQGLSAYSGQEFIVHFQNEFSVGCLDGDPIVMTPDLICVVDTVSGDGIGTDVLRYGQRVSVLALPGPEIFRTEAGLDAVGPRAFGFDLDINVYLTRHRTDAHWY
;
A
#
# COMPACT_ATOMS: atom_id res chain seq x y z
N MET A 1 48.07 -30.85 19.45
CA MET A 1 47.39 -29.57 19.67
C MET A 1 46.14 -29.58 18.83
N SER A 2 44.98 -29.84 19.43
CA SER A 2 43.68 -29.92 18.78
C SER A 2 43.05 -28.54 18.79
N THR A 3 42.73 -28.03 17.58
CA THR A 3 41.96 -26.81 17.37
C THR A 3 40.53 -26.95 17.94
N PRO A 4 40.01 -25.97 18.69
CA PRO A 4 38.65 -26.04 19.18
C PRO A 4 37.68 -25.83 17.99
N LYS A 5 36.71 -26.75 17.87
CA LYS A 5 35.53 -26.58 16.99
C LYS A 5 34.72 -25.42 17.52
N ASN A 6 34.60 -24.39 16.70
CA ASN A 6 33.62 -23.31 16.88
C ASN A 6 32.23 -23.95 16.86
N GLN A 7 31.59 -24.04 18.00
CA GLN A 7 30.15 -24.32 18.13
C GLN A 7 29.42 -23.03 17.74
N ASP A 8 28.83 -23.01 16.58
CA ASP A 8 27.84 -22.00 16.16
C ASP A 8 26.69 -22.02 17.18
N PRO A 9 26.37 -20.91 17.85
CA PRO A 9 25.20 -20.89 18.73
C PRO A 9 23.97 -20.98 17.84
N THR A 10 23.41 -22.18 17.70
CA THR A 10 22.06 -22.38 17.17
C THR A 10 21.11 -21.62 18.09
N ILE A 11 20.84 -20.36 17.77
CA ILE A 11 19.71 -19.59 18.32
C ILE A 11 18.48 -20.42 17.98
N ASN A 12 17.81 -20.90 19.01
CA ASN A 12 16.58 -21.69 18.91
C ASN A 12 15.47 -20.74 18.40
N LYS A 13 15.43 -20.49 17.08
CA LYS A 13 14.40 -19.65 16.47
C LYS A 13 13.08 -20.39 16.64
N MET A 14 12.12 -19.79 17.34
CA MET A 14 10.75 -20.30 17.35
C MET A 14 10.23 -20.37 15.92
N PRO A 15 9.52 -21.46 15.55
CA PRO A 15 8.91 -21.53 14.21
C PRO A 15 7.91 -20.39 14.07
N LEU A 16 7.95 -19.74 12.90
CA LEU A 16 6.98 -18.70 12.56
C LEU A 16 5.59 -19.35 12.44
N THR A 17 4.58 -18.68 12.96
CA THR A 17 3.18 -19.11 12.82
C THR A 17 2.61 -18.44 11.56
N GLY A 18 2.20 -19.25 10.60
CA GLY A 18 1.72 -18.73 9.33
C GLY A 18 0.84 -19.73 8.58
N ARG A 19 0.34 -19.29 7.42
CA ARG A 19 -0.41 -20.12 6.47
C ARG A 19 0.10 -19.94 5.05
N THR A 20 0.04 -21.00 4.26
CA THR A 20 0.25 -20.91 2.82
C THR A 20 -0.97 -20.23 2.19
N LEU A 21 -0.72 -19.23 1.35
CA LEU A 21 -1.77 -18.59 0.55
C LEU A 21 -2.08 -19.45 -0.68
N GLU A 22 -3.36 -19.60 -0.96
CA GLU A 22 -3.83 -20.19 -2.23
C GLU A 22 -3.87 -19.12 -3.34
N LEU A 23 -3.94 -19.54 -4.60
CA LEU A 23 -4.07 -18.58 -5.71
C LEU A 23 -5.30 -17.70 -5.57
N ALA A 24 -6.41 -18.24 -5.06
CA ALA A 24 -7.62 -17.49 -4.79
C ALA A 24 -7.41 -16.37 -3.75
N ASP A 25 -6.56 -16.59 -2.75
CA ASP A 25 -6.17 -15.55 -1.79
C ASP A 25 -5.37 -14.42 -2.48
N ILE A 26 -4.48 -14.77 -3.40
CA ILE A 26 -3.71 -13.77 -4.17
C ILE A 26 -4.62 -12.93 -5.08
N GLU A 27 -5.63 -13.56 -5.69
CA GLU A 27 -6.63 -12.87 -6.51
C GLU A 27 -7.50 -11.94 -5.66
N ALA A 28 -7.93 -12.40 -4.50
CA ALA A 28 -8.65 -11.58 -3.53
C ALA A 28 -7.78 -10.44 -2.99
N LEU A 29 -6.51 -10.72 -2.63
CA LEU A 29 -5.55 -9.70 -2.23
C LEU A 29 -5.42 -8.59 -3.27
N ALA A 30 -5.26 -8.93 -4.54
CA ALA A 30 -5.12 -7.94 -5.61
C ALA A 30 -6.34 -7.00 -5.67
N LEU A 31 -7.56 -7.56 -5.54
CA LEU A 31 -8.80 -6.80 -5.54
C LEU A 31 -8.93 -5.90 -4.29
N GLY A 32 -8.74 -6.46 -3.09
CA GLY A 32 -8.83 -5.70 -1.85
C GLY A 32 -7.73 -4.64 -1.73
N ALA A 33 -6.49 -4.97 -2.09
CA ALA A 33 -5.39 -4.01 -2.12
C ALA A 33 -5.66 -2.84 -3.08
N TRP A 34 -6.32 -3.09 -4.22
CA TRP A 34 -6.69 -2.03 -5.16
C TRP A 34 -7.71 -1.05 -4.56
N ILE A 35 -8.68 -1.55 -3.81
CA ILE A 35 -9.64 -0.72 -3.07
C ILE A 35 -8.91 0.08 -1.97
N LEU A 36 -8.10 -0.59 -1.13
CA LEU A 36 -7.31 0.04 -0.07
C LEU A 36 -6.21 0.99 -0.60
N GLY A 37 -5.88 0.91 -1.88
CA GLY A 37 -4.96 1.81 -2.57
C GLY A 37 -5.43 3.25 -2.61
N THR A 38 -6.75 3.50 -2.39
CA THR A 38 -7.30 4.87 -2.36
C THR A 38 -6.91 5.70 -3.59
N GLY A 39 -6.88 5.04 -4.74
CA GLY A 39 -6.52 5.62 -6.02
C GLY A 39 -5.04 5.54 -6.39
N GLY A 40 -4.15 5.06 -5.49
CA GLY A 40 -2.71 4.94 -5.73
C GLY A 40 -2.13 3.55 -5.45
N GLY A 41 -0.82 3.47 -5.19
CA GLY A 41 -0.10 2.20 -5.01
C GLY A 41 0.14 1.41 -6.31
N GLY A 42 -0.39 1.87 -7.45
CA GLY A 42 -0.31 1.26 -8.76
C GLY A 42 -1.31 0.12 -8.99
N ASP A 43 -1.69 -0.10 -10.26
CA ASP A 43 -2.58 -1.20 -10.64
C ASP A 43 -1.94 -2.57 -10.30
N PRO A 44 -2.62 -3.45 -9.55
CA PRO A 44 -2.12 -4.78 -9.20
C PRO A 44 -2.14 -5.77 -10.37
N TYR A 45 -2.80 -5.48 -11.48
CA TYR A 45 -3.11 -6.41 -12.57
C TYR A 45 -1.89 -7.16 -13.10
N HIS A 46 -0.82 -6.48 -13.47
CA HIS A 46 0.37 -7.14 -14.00
C HIS A 46 1.04 -8.05 -12.97
N LYS A 47 1.09 -7.62 -11.70
CA LYS A 47 1.64 -8.46 -10.62
C LYS A 47 0.79 -9.71 -10.40
N LEU A 48 -0.54 -9.57 -10.48
CA LEU A 48 -1.46 -10.71 -10.40
C LEU A 48 -1.21 -11.71 -11.54
N LEU A 49 -0.98 -11.24 -12.77
CA LEU A 49 -0.64 -12.14 -13.88
C LEU A 49 0.66 -12.90 -13.62
N TYR A 50 1.70 -12.24 -13.10
CA TYR A 50 2.95 -12.92 -12.71
C TYR A 50 2.72 -13.92 -11.59
N MET A 51 1.92 -13.60 -10.58
CA MET A 51 1.60 -14.53 -9.51
C MET A 51 0.87 -15.78 -10.02
N ARG A 52 -0.10 -15.62 -10.93
CA ARG A 52 -0.78 -16.75 -11.57
C ARG A 52 0.20 -17.68 -12.29
N GLU A 53 1.17 -17.16 -13.01
CA GLU A 53 2.19 -17.96 -13.70
C GLU A 53 3.13 -18.64 -12.71
N LEU A 54 3.54 -17.96 -11.65
CA LEU A 54 4.37 -18.54 -10.60
C LEU A 54 3.66 -19.70 -9.89
N TYR A 55 2.38 -19.53 -9.51
CA TYR A 55 1.59 -20.58 -8.87
C TYR A 55 1.40 -21.79 -9.79
N LYS A 56 1.15 -21.55 -11.07
CA LYS A 56 1.09 -22.62 -12.10
C LYS A 56 2.40 -23.40 -12.20
N ASN A 57 3.53 -22.74 -11.95
CA ASN A 57 4.86 -23.36 -11.92
C ASN A 57 5.24 -23.94 -10.55
N GLY A 58 4.31 -24.03 -9.61
CA GLY A 58 4.49 -24.68 -8.31
C GLY A 58 5.09 -23.79 -7.20
N HIS A 59 5.22 -22.49 -7.44
CA HIS A 59 5.61 -21.56 -6.37
C HIS A 59 4.44 -21.34 -5.40
N THR A 60 4.76 -21.06 -4.15
CA THR A 60 3.80 -20.75 -3.07
C THR A 60 4.28 -19.57 -2.26
N VAL A 61 3.39 -18.96 -1.51
CA VAL A 61 3.68 -17.86 -0.58
C VAL A 61 3.19 -18.25 0.80
N GLU A 62 4.04 -18.09 1.80
CA GLU A 62 3.69 -18.22 3.21
C GLU A 62 3.42 -16.84 3.82
N LEU A 63 2.25 -16.63 4.38
CA LEU A 63 1.86 -15.43 5.13
C LEU A 63 2.01 -15.71 6.62
N VAL A 64 2.74 -14.87 7.34
CA VAL A 64 3.18 -15.12 8.72
C VAL A 64 2.65 -14.03 9.65
N ASP A 65 2.17 -14.46 10.82
CA ASP A 65 1.75 -13.57 11.91
C ASP A 65 2.93 -12.69 12.38
N PRO A 66 2.80 -11.36 12.33
CA PRO A 66 3.84 -10.44 12.78
C PRO A 66 4.24 -10.67 14.24
N MET A 67 3.32 -11.13 15.09
CA MET A 67 3.58 -11.38 16.50
C MET A 67 4.43 -12.64 16.75
N SER A 68 4.56 -13.52 15.74
CA SER A 68 5.42 -14.72 15.82
C SER A 68 6.90 -14.45 15.52
N LEU A 69 7.25 -13.24 15.05
CA LEU A 69 8.64 -12.88 14.77
C LEU A 69 9.52 -12.91 16.02
N ASN A 70 10.75 -13.38 15.88
CA ASN A 70 11.78 -13.10 16.88
C ASN A 70 12.14 -11.61 16.85
N ASP A 71 12.45 -11.02 18.01
CA ASP A 71 12.76 -9.58 18.12
C ASP A 71 13.96 -9.15 17.27
N ASP A 72 14.94 -10.04 17.05
CA ASP A 72 16.16 -9.84 16.27
C ASP A 72 16.02 -10.26 14.80
N ALA A 73 14.84 -10.76 14.39
CA ALA A 73 14.57 -11.06 12.98
C ALA A 73 14.80 -9.83 12.11
N LEU A 74 15.35 -10.02 10.91
CA LEU A 74 15.58 -8.94 9.96
C LEU A 74 14.53 -9.02 8.85
N VAL A 75 13.69 -7.98 8.75
CA VAL A 75 12.57 -7.91 7.79
C VAL A 75 12.84 -6.88 6.71
N ALA A 76 12.75 -7.29 5.43
CA ALA A 76 12.83 -6.40 4.30
C ALA A 76 11.48 -5.69 4.07
N VAL A 77 11.50 -4.36 3.94
CA VAL A 77 10.31 -3.54 3.65
C VAL A 77 10.31 -3.16 2.17
N LEU A 78 9.32 -3.62 1.43
CA LEU A 78 9.31 -3.63 -0.02
C LEU A 78 8.23 -2.73 -0.63
N SER A 79 8.58 -2.03 -1.71
CA SER A 79 7.60 -1.34 -2.55
C SER A 79 8.16 -1.12 -3.96
N ASN A 80 7.29 -0.74 -4.90
CA ASN A 80 7.72 -0.04 -6.09
C ASN A 80 7.64 1.46 -5.85
N MET A 81 8.51 2.20 -6.52
CA MET A 81 8.51 3.66 -6.53
C MET A 81 8.49 4.13 -7.99
N GLY A 82 7.77 5.20 -8.26
CA GLY A 82 7.79 5.86 -9.57
C GLY A 82 6.43 6.29 -10.06
N ALA A 83 6.36 6.60 -11.38
CA ALA A 83 5.15 7.05 -12.04
C ALA A 83 4.30 5.85 -12.48
N PRO A 84 3.02 5.71 -12.04
CA PRO A 84 2.16 4.59 -12.38
C PRO A 84 2.01 4.36 -13.88
N LEU A 85 1.85 5.44 -14.67
CA LEU A 85 1.72 5.38 -16.13
C LEU A 85 2.93 4.73 -16.83
N VAL A 86 4.14 4.96 -16.32
CA VAL A 86 5.36 4.32 -16.85
C VAL A 86 5.34 2.81 -16.63
N GLY A 87 4.77 2.37 -15.50
CA GLY A 87 4.60 0.95 -15.19
C GLY A 87 3.65 0.23 -16.15
N GLN A 88 2.65 0.93 -16.69
CA GLN A 88 1.70 0.39 -17.67
C GLN A 88 2.34 0.19 -19.05
N GLU A 89 3.33 1.02 -19.41
CA GLU A 89 4.02 0.94 -20.70
C GLU A 89 5.18 -0.05 -20.74
N ARG A 90 5.58 -0.60 -19.59
CA ARG A 90 6.75 -1.47 -19.46
C ARG A 90 6.41 -2.77 -18.77
N LEU A 91 6.38 -3.85 -19.55
CA LEU A 91 6.37 -5.20 -18.98
C LEU A 91 7.78 -5.51 -18.47
N ALA A 92 7.93 -5.61 -17.16
CA ALA A 92 9.19 -5.96 -16.52
C ALA A 92 9.28 -7.49 -16.34
N ASP A 93 10.48 -8.04 -16.46
CA ASP A 93 10.75 -9.38 -15.94
C ASP A 93 10.48 -9.38 -14.42
N PRO A 94 9.59 -10.23 -13.88
CA PRO A 94 9.30 -10.27 -12.46
C PRO A 94 10.55 -10.46 -11.57
N ALA A 95 11.62 -11.06 -12.11
CA ALA A 95 12.88 -11.25 -11.39
C ALA A 95 13.55 -9.92 -10.95
N PHE A 96 13.21 -8.78 -11.58
CA PHE A 96 13.77 -7.51 -11.13
C PHE A 96 13.30 -7.10 -9.72
N ALA A 97 12.14 -7.60 -9.28
CA ALA A 97 11.56 -7.29 -7.98
C ALA A 97 12.45 -7.72 -6.80
N ILE A 98 13.22 -8.80 -6.97
CA ILE A 98 14.12 -9.30 -5.91
C ILE A 98 15.47 -8.58 -5.84
N LYS A 99 15.87 -7.84 -6.89
CA LYS A 99 17.19 -7.21 -6.96
C LYS A 99 17.49 -6.29 -5.77
N PRO A 100 16.61 -5.34 -5.38
CA PRO A 100 16.91 -4.45 -4.26
C PRO A 100 17.03 -5.20 -2.93
N VAL A 101 16.36 -6.34 -2.77
CA VAL A 101 16.51 -7.22 -1.59
C VAL A 101 17.92 -7.80 -1.56
N ARG A 102 18.38 -8.39 -2.67
CA ARG A 102 19.73 -8.96 -2.76
C ARG A 102 20.84 -7.92 -2.64
N MET A 103 20.60 -6.70 -3.14
CA MET A 103 21.50 -5.57 -2.94
C MET A 103 21.62 -5.21 -1.46
N MET A 104 20.49 -5.14 -0.76
CA MET A 104 20.45 -4.83 0.67
C MET A 104 21.18 -5.90 1.49
N GLU A 105 20.94 -7.18 1.20
CA GLU A 105 21.64 -8.29 1.85
C GLU A 105 23.17 -8.21 1.67
N ARG A 106 23.62 -7.95 0.43
CA ARG A 106 25.06 -7.75 0.16
C ARG A 106 25.62 -6.56 0.95
N TYR A 107 24.87 -5.46 1.03
CA TYR A 107 25.28 -4.27 1.76
C TYR A 107 25.35 -4.49 3.28
N LEU A 108 24.40 -5.23 3.85
CA LEU A 108 24.33 -5.53 5.28
C LEU A 108 25.24 -6.69 5.68
N GLY A 109 25.66 -7.55 4.73
CA GLY A 109 26.38 -8.79 5.01
C GLY A 109 25.51 -9.86 5.72
N ARG A 110 24.17 -9.74 5.63
CA ARG A 110 23.19 -10.64 6.29
C ARG A 110 21.97 -10.84 5.39
N ALA A 111 21.47 -12.08 5.31
CA ALA A 111 20.20 -12.41 4.67
C ALA A 111 19.01 -11.94 5.53
N PHE A 112 17.89 -11.68 4.88
CA PHE A 112 16.61 -11.40 5.55
C PHE A 112 16.00 -12.69 6.13
N ASP A 113 15.18 -12.54 7.15
CA ASP A 113 14.37 -13.62 7.71
C ASP A 113 12.96 -13.62 7.10
N ALA A 114 12.46 -12.47 6.65
CA ALA A 114 11.15 -12.30 6.03
C ALA A 114 11.07 -11.01 5.19
N VAL A 115 9.97 -10.86 4.43
CA VAL A 115 9.64 -9.65 3.68
C VAL A 115 8.29 -9.09 4.11
N MET A 116 8.07 -7.78 3.93
CA MET A 116 6.84 -7.08 4.30
C MET A 116 6.55 -5.97 3.28
N ALA A 117 5.27 -5.65 3.08
CA ALA A 117 4.89 -4.47 2.30
C ALA A 117 5.27 -3.16 3.00
N LEU A 118 5.69 -2.15 2.24
CA LEU A 118 5.69 -0.77 2.74
C LEU A 118 4.25 -0.28 2.94
N GLU A 119 3.39 -0.60 1.98
CA GLU A 119 1.98 -0.23 1.94
C GLU A 119 1.14 -1.38 1.38
N ILE A 120 -0.04 -1.58 1.94
CA ILE A 120 -0.98 -2.60 1.47
C ILE A 120 -1.71 -2.16 0.19
N GLY A 121 -1.76 -0.86 -0.09
CA GLY A 121 -2.53 -0.31 -1.20
C GLY A 121 -1.98 -0.67 -2.57
N GLY A 122 -2.88 -1.02 -3.49
CA GLY A 122 -2.59 -1.26 -4.90
C GLY A 122 -1.62 -2.41 -5.16
N GLY A 123 -0.90 -2.30 -6.25
CA GLY A 123 0.11 -3.28 -6.65
C GLY A 123 1.27 -3.41 -5.65
N ASN A 124 1.47 -2.44 -4.74
CA ASN A 124 2.48 -2.53 -3.69
C ASN A 124 2.10 -3.55 -2.60
N GLY A 125 0.81 -3.80 -2.37
CA GLY A 125 0.34 -4.89 -1.51
C GLY A 125 0.63 -6.29 -2.09
N VAL A 126 0.65 -6.42 -3.42
CA VAL A 126 0.97 -7.67 -4.10
C VAL A 126 2.49 -7.86 -4.31
N HIS A 127 3.27 -6.78 -4.27
CA HIS A 127 4.71 -6.82 -4.55
C HIS A 127 5.52 -7.76 -3.64
N PRO A 128 5.30 -7.79 -2.31
CA PRO A 128 5.99 -8.75 -1.44
C PRO A 128 5.67 -10.21 -1.75
N MET A 129 4.45 -10.51 -2.24
CA MET A 129 4.06 -11.87 -2.65
C MET A 129 4.89 -12.34 -3.84
N LEU A 130 5.14 -11.44 -4.80
CA LEU A 130 5.99 -11.72 -5.95
C LEU A 130 7.43 -12.01 -5.51
N VAL A 131 7.99 -11.18 -4.62
CA VAL A 131 9.34 -11.41 -4.06
C VAL A 131 9.39 -12.71 -3.27
N ALA A 132 8.39 -13.01 -2.46
CA ALA A 132 8.29 -14.24 -1.67
C ALA A 132 8.26 -15.48 -2.55
N ALA A 133 7.41 -15.51 -3.57
CA ALA A 133 7.31 -16.63 -4.51
C ALA A 133 8.64 -16.90 -5.24
N LEU A 134 9.42 -15.85 -5.53
CA LEU A 134 10.72 -15.96 -6.21
C LEU A 134 11.88 -16.29 -5.27
N SER A 135 11.78 -15.98 -3.99
CA SER A 135 12.89 -16.10 -3.03
C SER A 135 12.72 -17.18 -1.97
N GLY A 136 11.47 -17.59 -1.70
CA GLY A 136 11.13 -18.48 -0.59
C GLY A 136 11.07 -17.77 0.77
N TYR A 137 11.19 -16.43 0.84
CA TYR A 137 10.97 -15.68 2.09
C TYR A 137 9.49 -15.68 2.46
N PRO A 138 9.13 -15.88 3.75
CA PRO A 138 7.78 -15.66 4.21
C PRO A 138 7.42 -14.17 4.14
N VAL A 139 6.14 -13.86 3.94
CA VAL A 139 5.59 -12.50 3.97
C VAL A 139 5.00 -12.25 5.36
N ILE A 140 5.36 -11.15 5.98
CA ILE A 140 4.75 -10.72 7.24
C ILE A 140 3.41 -10.07 6.94
N ASP A 141 2.37 -10.46 7.67
CA ASP A 141 1.02 -9.92 7.59
C ASP A 141 0.92 -8.54 8.26
N ALA A 142 1.64 -7.59 7.69
CA ALA A 142 1.68 -6.21 8.16
C ALA A 142 2.15 -5.29 7.02
N ASP A 143 1.88 -4.00 7.20
CA ASP A 143 2.46 -2.92 6.40
C ASP A 143 2.74 -1.70 7.28
N THR A 144 3.07 -0.56 6.68
CA THR A 144 3.39 0.67 7.40
C THR A 144 2.43 1.82 7.12
N MET A 145 1.38 1.62 6.34
CA MET A 145 0.45 2.68 5.90
C MET A 145 -1.03 2.33 6.09
N GLY A 146 -1.42 1.06 6.00
CA GLY A 146 -2.81 0.60 6.01
C GLY A 146 -3.61 0.98 4.77
N ARG A 147 -2.98 1.73 3.85
CA ARG A 147 -3.47 2.21 2.56
C ARG A 147 -2.28 2.53 1.66
N ALA A 148 -2.47 3.23 0.53
CA ALA A 148 -1.37 3.89 -0.17
C ALA A 148 -1.26 5.37 0.22
N TYR A 149 -0.01 5.84 0.35
CA TYR A 149 0.36 7.24 0.53
C TYR A 149 1.53 7.62 -0.39
N PRO A 150 1.59 8.90 -0.86
CA PRO A 150 2.56 9.31 -1.90
C PRO A 150 4.02 9.35 -1.46
N GLU A 151 4.30 9.48 -0.15
CA GLU A 151 5.64 9.79 0.33
C GLU A 151 6.08 8.89 1.49
N ALA A 152 7.37 8.55 1.54
CA ALA A 152 7.92 7.60 2.52
C ALA A 152 7.84 8.07 4.00
N GLN A 153 7.75 9.40 4.26
CA GLN A 153 7.51 9.90 5.61
C GLN A 153 6.07 9.69 6.11
N MET A 154 5.17 9.28 5.22
CA MET A 154 3.76 9.01 5.53
C MET A 154 3.55 7.56 5.99
N THR A 155 4.50 7.01 6.73
CA THR A 155 4.48 5.64 7.27
C THR A 155 4.41 5.63 8.78
N SER A 156 3.83 4.60 9.37
CA SER A 156 3.77 4.41 10.82
C SER A 156 5.16 4.39 11.46
N VAL A 157 6.15 3.81 10.77
CA VAL A 157 7.55 3.78 11.23
C VAL A 157 8.21 5.17 11.17
N ALA A 158 7.79 6.04 10.26
CA ALA A 158 8.25 7.42 10.23
C ALA A 158 7.59 8.25 11.33
N VAL A 159 6.29 8.09 11.56
CA VAL A 159 5.54 8.69 12.68
C VAL A 159 6.16 8.29 14.02
N SER A 160 6.60 7.03 14.13
CA SER A 160 7.32 6.51 15.30
C SER A 160 8.81 6.92 15.35
N ASN A 161 9.26 7.80 14.44
CA ASN A 161 10.64 8.32 14.36
C ASN A 161 11.72 7.24 14.23
N LEU A 162 11.44 6.12 13.57
CA LEU A 162 12.43 5.09 13.27
C LEU A 162 13.36 5.52 12.13
N GLN A 163 14.50 4.81 12.01
CA GLN A 163 15.52 5.10 11.01
C GLN A 163 15.00 4.94 9.57
N CYS A 164 15.34 5.89 8.68
CA CYS A 164 14.90 5.91 7.28
C CYS A 164 15.90 5.29 6.29
N PHE A 165 17.01 4.77 6.74
CA PHE A 165 18.12 4.27 5.91
C PHE A 165 18.66 2.93 6.41
N PRO A 166 19.41 2.15 5.60
CA PRO A 166 19.69 2.37 4.18
C PRO A 166 18.47 2.12 3.29
N LEU A 167 18.57 2.49 2.01
CA LEU A 167 17.58 2.19 0.98
C LEU A 167 18.30 1.69 -0.27
N THR A 168 17.76 0.63 -0.89
CA THR A 168 18.21 0.15 -2.20
C THR A 168 17.09 0.28 -3.21
N LEU A 169 17.44 0.58 -4.45
CA LEU A 169 16.51 0.60 -5.58
C LEU A 169 17.18 0.04 -6.83
N ALA A 170 16.41 -0.65 -7.65
CA ALA A 170 16.85 -1.18 -8.92
C ALA A 170 15.75 -1.02 -9.99
N ASP A 171 16.17 -0.75 -11.22
CA ASP A 171 15.27 -0.71 -12.37
C ASP A 171 15.36 -1.98 -13.23
N ILE A 172 14.55 -2.03 -14.28
CA ILE A 172 14.52 -3.16 -15.24
C ILE A 172 15.73 -3.20 -16.19
N ARG A 173 16.59 -2.17 -16.18
CA ARG A 173 17.79 -2.07 -17.02
C ARG A 173 19.07 -2.37 -16.26
N ASP A 174 18.96 -2.96 -15.05
CA ASP A 174 20.07 -3.27 -14.15
C ASP A 174 20.80 -2.06 -13.55
N ASN A 175 20.16 -0.88 -13.53
CA ASN A 175 20.67 0.21 -12.71
C ASN A 175 20.40 -0.10 -11.23
N GLU A 176 21.45 -0.16 -10.43
CA GLU A 176 21.43 -0.44 -9.00
C GLU A 176 21.90 0.79 -8.22
N ILE A 177 21.11 1.25 -7.25
CA ILE A 177 21.46 2.40 -6.40
C ILE A 177 21.28 2.04 -4.94
N ILE A 178 22.28 2.38 -4.12
CA ILE A 178 22.22 2.28 -2.67
C ILE A 178 22.31 3.69 -2.10
N ILE A 179 21.38 4.05 -1.22
CA ILE A 179 21.42 5.27 -0.43
C ILE A 179 21.72 4.87 1.02
N PRO A 180 22.99 4.92 1.45
CA PRO A 180 23.41 4.39 2.75
C PRO A 180 22.91 5.23 3.92
N ARG A 181 22.64 6.54 3.70
CA ARG A 181 22.17 7.46 4.73
C ARG A 181 21.46 8.67 4.13
N ALA A 182 20.42 9.13 4.85
CA ALA A 182 19.79 10.42 4.65
C ALA A 182 19.54 11.09 6.00
N ALA A 183 19.49 12.42 6.03
CA ALA A 183 19.36 13.20 7.25
C ALA A 183 17.95 13.08 7.89
N SER A 184 16.92 12.74 7.08
CA SER A 184 15.53 12.57 7.52
C SER A 184 14.74 11.77 6.49
N TRP A 185 13.53 11.34 6.86
CA TRP A 185 12.58 10.70 5.96
C TRP A 185 12.27 11.54 4.71
N ARG A 186 12.08 12.86 4.87
CA ARG A 186 11.83 13.78 3.73
C ARG A 186 13.04 13.85 2.79
N TRP A 187 14.26 13.83 3.32
CA TRP A 187 15.46 13.78 2.49
C TRP A 187 15.62 12.42 1.80
N MET A 188 15.32 11.32 2.50
CA MET A 188 15.33 9.98 1.88
C MET A 188 14.34 9.92 0.72
N GLU A 189 13.11 10.42 0.90
CA GLU A 189 12.09 10.50 -0.15
C GLU A 189 12.60 11.31 -1.36
N ARG A 190 13.09 12.52 -1.13
CA ARG A 190 13.56 13.41 -2.20
C ARG A 190 14.72 12.80 -2.99
N ILE A 191 15.71 12.23 -2.31
CA ILE A 191 16.90 11.64 -2.96
C ILE A 191 16.49 10.40 -3.75
N SER A 192 15.75 9.47 -3.15
CA SER A 192 15.34 8.23 -3.81
C SER A 192 14.40 8.47 -4.98
N ARG A 193 13.47 9.44 -4.87
CA ARG A 193 12.56 9.80 -5.97
C ARG A 193 13.30 10.43 -7.15
N LYS A 194 14.28 11.33 -6.91
CA LYS A 194 15.13 11.87 -7.99
C LYS A 194 15.97 10.79 -8.63
N ALA A 195 16.56 9.89 -7.85
CA ALA A 195 17.30 8.75 -8.37
C ALA A 195 16.40 7.84 -9.22
N CYS A 196 15.18 7.52 -8.73
CA CYS A 196 14.19 6.74 -9.49
C CYS A 196 13.80 7.42 -10.82
N THR A 197 13.58 8.73 -10.80
CA THR A 197 13.25 9.50 -12.01
C THR A 197 14.39 9.40 -13.05
N GLU A 198 15.63 9.54 -12.62
CA GLU A 198 16.80 9.51 -13.50
C GLU A 198 17.01 8.15 -14.17
N ILE A 199 16.78 7.05 -13.45
CA ILE A 199 16.93 5.69 -14.01
C ILE A 199 15.70 5.21 -14.80
N GLY A 200 14.70 6.06 -15.02
CA GLY A 200 13.56 5.76 -15.91
C GLY A 200 12.20 5.74 -15.25
N SER A 201 12.07 6.43 -14.13
CA SER A 201 10.81 6.76 -13.45
C SER A 201 10.01 5.59 -12.89
N ILE A 202 10.60 4.39 -12.79
CA ILE A 202 10.05 3.25 -12.05
C ILE A 202 11.18 2.34 -11.55
N ALA A 203 11.14 1.98 -10.27
CA ALA A 203 12.09 1.09 -9.64
C ALA A 203 11.44 0.22 -8.56
N ALA A 204 11.91 -1.02 -8.39
CA ALA A 204 11.68 -1.79 -7.18
C ALA A 204 12.58 -1.27 -6.06
N THR A 205 12.11 -1.29 -4.83
CA THR A 205 12.84 -0.75 -3.68
C THR A 205 12.82 -1.70 -2.49
N CYS A 206 13.93 -1.76 -1.75
CA CYS A 206 13.96 -2.25 -0.39
C CYS A 206 14.30 -1.07 0.53
N LYS A 207 13.34 -0.69 1.36
CA LYS A 207 13.45 0.42 2.30
C LYS A 207 14.29 0.00 3.52
N ALA A 208 14.49 0.94 4.46
CA ALA A 208 15.22 0.64 5.69
C ALA A 208 14.68 -0.62 6.37
N PRO A 209 15.52 -1.65 6.56
CA PRO A 209 15.12 -2.90 7.18
C PRO A 209 14.57 -2.70 8.59
N ARG A 210 13.69 -3.58 9.04
CA ARG A 210 13.11 -3.55 10.39
C ARG A 210 13.53 -4.79 11.17
N SER A 211 13.75 -4.61 12.48
CA SER A 211 13.81 -5.75 13.39
C SER A 211 12.41 -6.29 13.62
N GLY A 212 12.32 -7.58 14.03
CA GLY A 212 11.03 -8.17 14.41
C GLY A 212 10.36 -7.41 15.54
N LYS A 213 11.14 -6.84 16.47
CA LYS A 213 10.63 -5.95 17.52
C LYS A 213 9.99 -4.71 16.94
N GLU A 214 10.66 -3.99 16.02
CA GLU A 214 10.11 -2.80 15.38
C GLU A 214 8.86 -3.12 14.56
N VAL A 215 8.79 -4.28 13.90
CA VAL A 215 7.58 -4.73 13.20
C VAL A 215 6.42 -4.87 14.18
N LYS A 216 6.60 -5.58 15.30
CA LYS A 216 5.56 -5.78 16.31
C LYS A 216 5.06 -4.48 16.96
N GLU A 217 5.94 -3.50 17.15
CA GLU A 217 5.62 -2.28 17.91
C GLU A 217 5.17 -1.11 17.03
N HIS A 218 5.55 -1.06 15.75
CA HIS A 218 5.44 0.15 14.94
C HIS A 218 4.84 -0.05 13.56
N THR A 219 4.33 -1.24 13.23
CA THR A 219 3.64 -1.49 11.95
C THR A 219 2.13 -1.69 12.15
N ILE A 220 1.40 -1.70 11.07
CA ILE A 220 -0.04 -1.95 11.05
C ILE A 220 -0.23 -3.43 10.72
N HIS A 221 -0.72 -4.19 11.69
CA HIS A 221 -0.80 -5.64 11.59
C HIS A 221 -2.03 -6.10 10.80
N TYR A 222 -1.93 -7.31 10.22
CA TYR A 222 -3.00 -8.05 9.54
C TYR A 222 -3.61 -7.32 8.33
N THR A 223 -2.88 -6.39 7.74
CA THR A 223 -3.35 -5.62 6.58
C THR A 223 -3.46 -6.46 5.31
N THR A 224 -2.58 -7.47 5.16
CA THR A 224 -2.68 -8.43 4.05
C THR A 224 -3.92 -9.31 4.19
N THR A 225 -4.17 -9.86 5.39
CA THR A 225 -5.39 -10.63 5.70
C THR A 225 -6.63 -9.78 5.45
N LYS A 226 -6.66 -8.54 5.93
CA LYS A 226 -7.77 -7.60 5.69
C LYS A 226 -8.03 -7.38 4.19
N ALA A 227 -6.98 -7.18 3.39
CA ALA A 227 -7.14 -7.01 1.94
C ALA A 227 -7.66 -8.28 1.26
N ILE A 228 -7.22 -9.47 1.69
CA ILE A 228 -7.72 -10.76 1.21
C ILE A 228 -9.22 -10.91 1.57
N GLU A 229 -9.60 -10.67 2.81
CA GLU A 229 -10.99 -10.76 3.28
C GLU A 229 -11.91 -9.80 2.52
N LEU A 230 -11.46 -8.55 2.34
CA LEU A 230 -12.17 -7.57 1.52
C LEU A 230 -12.36 -8.04 0.07
N GLY A 231 -11.32 -8.57 -0.56
CA GLY A 231 -11.41 -9.10 -1.91
C GLY A 231 -12.35 -10.28 -2.02
N HIS A 232 -12.31 -11.21 -1.06
CA HIS A 232 -13.25 -12.34 -1.02
C HIS A 232 -14.70 -11.89 -0.80
N ALA A 233 -14.95 -10.88 0.05
CA ALA A 233 -16.29 -10.32 0.25
C ALA A 233 -16.87 -9.75 -1.06
N VAL A 234 -16.08 -8.96 -1.79
CA VAL A 234 -16.49 -8.42 -3.10
C VAL A 234 -16.73 -9.53 -4.13
N GLN A 235 -15.84 -10.54 -4.19
CA GLN A 235 -16.02 -11.68 -5.10
C GLN A 235 -17.28 -12.50 -4.77
N ALA A 236 -17.55 -12.71 -3.49
CA ALA A 236 -18.74 -13.43 -3.03
C ALA A 236 -20.04 -12.69 -3.38
N ALA A 237 -20.09 -11.36 -3.16
CA ALA A 237 -21.22 -10.52 -3.54
C ALA A 237 -21.50 -10.58 -5.05
N ARG A 238 -20.44 -10.47 -5.87
CA ARG A 238 -20.58 -10.61 -7.34
C ARG A 238 -21.13 -11.99 -7.75
N ALA A 239 -20.64 -13.06 -7.12
CA ALA A 239 -21.08 -14.43 -7.41
C ALA A 239 -22.54 -14.67 -7.01
N ALA A 240 -23.00 -14.02 -5.92
CA ALA A 240 -24.37 -14.07 -5.44
C ALA A 240 -25.32 -13.10 -6.16
N HIS A 241 -24.79 -12.21 -7.03
CA HIS A 241 -25.51 -11.08 -7.64
C HIS A 241 -26.03 -10.06 -6.60
N ASP A 242 -25.37 -9.98 -5.46
CA ASP A 242 -25.56 -8.95 -4.43
C ASP A 242 -24.74 -7.70 -4.77
N ASP A 243 -24.93 -6.61 -4.01
CA ASP A 243 -24.23 -5.36 -4.21
C ASP A 243 -22.77 -5.44 -3.71
N PRO A 244 -21.76 -5.38 -4.60
CA PRO A 244 -20.36 -5.45 -4.17
C PRO A 244 -19.88 -4.19 -3.43
N VAL A 245 -20.55 -3.04 -3.59
CA VAL A 245 -20.22 -1.80 -2.87
C VAL A 245 -20.67 -1.93 -1.41
N GLU A 246 -21.86 -2.44 -1.16
CA GLU A 246 -22.32 -2.74 0.21
C GLU A 246 -21.42 -3.79 0.88
N ALA A 247 -20.95 -4.81 0.15
CA ALA A 247 -20.01 -5.79 0.68
C ALA A 247 -18.67 -5.14 1.12
N ILE A 248 -18.18 -4.10 0.43
CA ILE A 248 -17.02 -3.31 0.86
C ILE A 248 -17.33 -2.58 2.17
N ILE A 249 -18.48 -1.93 2.25
CA ILE A 249 -18.90 -1.17 3.43
C ILE A 249 -19.01 -2.07 4.66
N GLU A 250 -19.65 -3.22 4.52
CA GLU A 250 -19.79 -4.21 5.60
C GLU A 250 -18.42 -4.76 6.03
N ALA A 251 -17.60 -5.17 5.06
CA ALA A 251 -16.27 -5.71 5.33
C ALA A 251 -15.33 -4.68 5.98
N CYS A 252 -15.46 -3.40 5.74
CA CYS A 252 -14.56 -2.35 6.22
C CYS A 252 -15.17 -1.41 7.25
N ALA A 253 -16.39 -1.67 7.76
CA ALA A 253 -17.13 -0.74 8.62
C ALA A 253 -17.11 0.70 8.08
N GLY A 254 -17.28 0.82 6.76
CA GLY A 254 -17.22 2.08 6.03
C GLY A 254 -18.58 2.71 5.83
N GLN A 255 -18.62 3.72 4.95
CA GLN A 255 -19.88 4.32 4.50
C GLN A 255 -19.78 4.79 3.05
N ILE A 256 -20.91 4.77 2.32
CA ILE A 256 -21.06 5.41 1.02
C ILE A 256 -21.29 6.89 1.27
N LEU A 257 -20.40 7.73 0.68
CA LEU A 257 -20.53 9.19 0.76
C LEU A 257 -21.30 9.76 -0.41
N PHE A 258 -21.14 9.16 -1.60
CA PHE A 258 -21.69 9.69 -2.83
C PHE A 258 -21.74 8.64 -3.94
N GLU A 259 -22.75 8.74 -4.80
CA GLU A 259 -22.83 7.97 -6.03
C GLU A 259 -23.07 8.90 -7.22
N GLY A 260 -22.29 8.74 -8.27
CA GLY A 260 -22.39 9.65 -9.37
C GLY A 260 -21.68 9.21 -10.65
N LYS A 261 -21.60 10.15 -11.57
CA LYS A 261 -20.87 10.01 -12.84
C LYS A 261 -19.75 11.03 -12.90
N VAL A 262 -18.56 10.58 -13.21
CA VAL A 262 -17.40 11.45 -13.44
C VAL A 262 -17.67 12.34 -14.65
N ILE A 263 -17.65 13.66 -14.46
CA ILE A 263 -17.89 14.66 -15.51
C ILE A 263 -16.64 15.48 -15.87
N ASP A 264 -15.63 15.47 -14.98
CA ASP A 264 -14.33 16.09 -15.27
C ASP A 264 -13.22 15.46 -14.45
N VAL A 265 -11.99 15.47 -15.01
CA VAL A 265 -10.77 15.03 -14.33
C VAL A 265 -9.60 15.92 -14.75
N GLU A 266 -9.15 16.75 -13.83
CA GLU A 266 -7.95 17.56 -13.99
C GLU A 266 -6.74 16.79 -13.44
N ARG A 267 -5.64 16.72 -14.21
CA ARG A 267 -4.39 16.06 -13.79
C ARG A 267 -3.18 16.85 -14.21
N GLU A 268 -2.23 16.95 -13.30
CA GLU A 268 -0.90 17.51 -13.53
C GLU A 268 0.16 16.60 -12.95
N ALA A 269 1.11 16.18 -13.77
CA ALA A 269 2.29 15.44 -13.31
C ALA A 269 3.42 16.44 -12.98
N THR A 270 3.71 16.61 -11.72
CA THR A 270 4.73 17.54 -11.24
C THR A 270 5.56 16.93 -10.12
N GLU A 271 6.88 17.12 -10.17
CA GLU A 271 7.85 16.64 -9.15
C GLU A 271 7.76 15.12 -8.85
N GLY A 272 7.28 14.31 -9.80
CA GLY A 272 7.13 12.85 -9.64
C GLY A 272 5.83 12.43 -8.94
N PHE A 273 4.86 13.34 -8.81
CA PHE A 273 3.52 13.07 -8.31
C PHE A 273 2.45 13.41 -9.36
N LEU A 274 1.35 12.69 -9.33
CA LEU A 274 0.14 13.00 -10.09
C LEU A 274 -0.82 13.76 -9.17
N ARG A 275 -0.98 15.07 -9.40
CA ARG A 275 -1.90 15.94 -8.64
C ARG A 275 -3.13 16.28 -9.45
N GLY A 276 -4.25 16.52 -8.78
CA GLY A 276 -5.46 16.96 -9.46
C GLY A 276 -6.72 16.82 -8.64
N LYS A 277 -7.83 16.87 -9.34
CA LYS A 277 -9.17 16.64 -8.81
C LYS A 277 -10.07 15.99 -9.85
N SER A 278 -11.09 15.31 -9.37
CA SER A 278 -12.19 14.83 -10.22
C SER A 278 -13.50 15.41 -9.74
N ILE A 279 -14.36 15.76 -10.68
CA ILE A 279 -15.71 16.25 -10.43
C ILE A 279 -16.69 15.14 -10.80
N ILE A 280 -17.57 14.81 -9.84
CA ILE A 280 -18.54 13.73 -9.94
C ILE A 280 -19.93 14.33 -9.78
N GLN A 281 -20.76 14.23 -10.79
CA GLN A 281 -22.16 14.65 -10.76
C GLN A 281 -23.03 13.56 -10.16
N GLY A 282 -23.84 13.90 -9.17
CA GLY A 282 -24.70 12.98 -8.45
C GLY A 282 -25.76 12.32 -9.32
N LEU A 283 -26.00 11.04 -9.04
CA LEU A 283 -27.06 10.21 -9.62
C LEU A 283 -28.03 9.74 -8.55
N SER A 284 -29.21 9.30 -8.94
CA SER A 284 -30.24 8.71 -8.04
C SER A 284 -30.53 9.60 -6.82
N ALA A 285 -30.22 9.13 -5.62
CA ALA A 285 -30.43 9.84 -4.36
C ALA A 285 -29.59 11.14 -4.24
N TYR A 286 -28.47 11.24 -5.00
CA TYR A 286 -27.58 12.39 -5.02
C TYR A 286 -27.82 13.34 -6.20
N SER A 287 -28.92 13.18 -6.92
CA SER A 287 -29.24 14.02 -8.09
C SER A 287 -29.28 15.50 -7.75
N GLY A 288 -28.57 16.31 -8.53
CA GLY A 288 -28.45 17.76 -8.33
C GLY A 288 -27.28 18.19 -7.42
N GLN A 289 -26.57 17.26 -6.83
CA GLN A 289 -25.37 17.52 -6.02
C GLN A 289 -24.09 17.24 -6.83
N GLU A 290 -22.99 17.79 -6.37
CA GLU A 290 -21.66 17.62 -6.94
C GLU A 290 -20.67 17.15 -5.87
N PHE A 291 -19.83 16.16 -6.20
CA PHE A 291 -18.74 15.72 -5.35
C PHE A 291 -17.39 15.99 -6.04
N ILE A 292 -16.50 16.69 -5.34
CA ILE A 292 -15.13 16.92 -5.81
C ILE A 292 -14.19 16.09 -4.96
N VAL A 293 -13.37 15.26 -5.60
CA VAL A 293 -12.32 14.52 -4.91
C VAL A 293 -10.95 14.99 -5.38
N HIS A 294 -10.12 15.44 -4.44
CA HIS A 294 -8.75 15.89 -4.67
C HIS A 294 -7.76 14.74 -4.45
N PHE A 295 -6.65 14.75 -5.19
CA PHE A 295 -5.62 13.74 -5.08
C PHE A 295 -4.20 14.26 -5.29
N GLN A 296 -3.25 13.55 -4.66
CA GLN A 296 -1.82 13.59 -4.95
C GLN A 296 -1.34 12.13 -4.96
N ASN A 297 -1.29 11.49 -6.13
CA ASN A 297 -1.30 10.06 -6.38
C ASN A 297 -2.56 9.38 -5.82
N GLU A 298 -2.81 9.51 -4.52
CA GLU A 298 -3.94 8.96 -3.77
C GLU A 298 -4.98 10.06 -3.48
N PHE A 299 -6.24 9.66 -3.29
CA PHE A 299 -7.31 10.57 -2.85
C PHE A 299 -7.04 11.07 -1.42
N SER A 300 -7.16 12.39 -1.23
CA SER A 300 -6.79 13.06 0.01
C SER A 300 -7.91 13.86 0.69
N VAL A 301 -8.75 14.54 -0.11
CA VAL A 301 -9.88 15.35 0.39
C VAL A 301 -11.07 15.17 -0.54
N GLY A 302 -12.26 14.94 0.02
CA GLY A 302 -13.54 14.89 -0.69
C GLY A 302 -14.50 15.97 -0.20
N CYS A 303 -15.08 16.72 -1.14
CA CYS A 303 -16.01 17.83 -0.87
C CYS A 303 -17.37 17.56 -1.53
N LEU A 304 -18.45 17.71 -0.78
CA LEU A 304 -19.83 17.65 -1.27
C LEU A 304 -20.37 19.09 -1.38
N ASP A 305 -20.79 19.49 -2.58
CA ASP A 305 -21.31 20.84 -2.88
C ASP A 305 -20.39 21.97 -2.37
N GLY A 306 -19.06 21.71 -2.39
CA GLY A 306 -18.01 22.61 -1.94
C GLY A 306 -17.58 22.45 -0.48
N ASP A 307 -18.37 21.78 0.35
CA ASP A 307 -18.03 21.53 1.75
C ASP A 307 -17.18 20.26 1.89
N PRO A 308 -15.99 20.30 2.51
CA PRO A 308 -15.19 19.11 2.77
C PRO A 308 -15.91 18.19 3.76
N ILE A 309 -16.11 16.93 3.40
CA ILE A 309 -16.83 15.93 4.22
C ILE A 309 -15.99 14.70 4.58
N VAL A 310 -14.89 14.49 3.88
CA VAL A 310 -13.96 13.39 4.14
C VAL A 310 -12.54 13.82 3.78
N MET A 311 -11.57 13.34 4.57
CA MET A 311 -10.15 13.64 4.33
C MET A 311 -9.25 12.59 4.97
N THR A 312 -7.99 12.55 4.52
CA THR A 312 -6.95 11.75 5.18
C THR A 312 -6.84 12.12 6.67
N PRO A 313 -6.59 11.13 7.56
CA PRO A 313 -6.12 9.76 7.32
C PRO A 313 -7.20 8.75 6.91
N ASP A 314 -8.49 9.10 6.89
CA ASP A 314 -9.51 8.19 6.41
C ASP A 314 -9.27 7.81 4.94
N LEU A 315 -9.62 6.58 4.59
CA LEU A 315 -9.46 6.09 3.24
C LEU A 315 -10.62 6.59 2.39
N ILE A 316 -10.30 7.38 1.37
CA ILE A 316 -11.27 7.79 0.35
C ILE A 316 -11.12 6.82 -0.81
N CYS A 317 -12.09 5.94 -1.00
CA CYS A 317 -12.06 4.96 -2.07
C CYS A 317 -13.08 5.33 -3.15
N VAL A 318 -12.62 5.46 -4.38
CA VAL A 318 -13.51 5.59 -5.55
C VAL A 318 -13.58 4.22 -6.21
N VAL A 319 -14.76 3.67 -6.32
CA VAL A 319 -14.98 2.34 -6.89
C VAL A 319 -16.02 2.40 -8.02
N ASP A 320 -15.95 1.47 -8.96
CA ASP A 320 -17.00 1.28 -9.95
C ASP A 320 -18.29 0.83 -9.24
N THR A 321 -19.40 1.53 -9.48
CA THR A 321 -20.67 1.30 -8.77
C THR A 321 -21.26 -0.10 -9.01
N VAL A 322 -20.93 -0.74 -10.15
CA VAL A 322 -21.51 -2.04 -10.52
C VAL A 322 -20.63 -3.20 -10.07
N SER A 323 -19.31 -3.04 -10.28
CA SER A 323 -18.36 -4.12 -9.98
C SER A 323 -17.71 -4.00 -8.58
N GLY A 324 -17.72 -2.82 -7.94
CA GLY A 324 -16.97 -2.56 -6.72
C GLY A 324 -15.44 -2.55 -6.93
N ASP A 325 -14.94 -2.57 -8.18
CA ASP A 325 -13.51 -2.48 -8.45
C ASP A 325 -12.98 -1.10 -8.06
N GLY A 326 -11.86 -1.05 -7.38
CA GLY A 326 -11.14 0.19 -7.10
C GLY A 326 -10.77 0.92 -8.38
N ILE A 327 -10.75 2.25 -8.36
CA ILE A 327 -10.37 3.08 -9.51
C ILE A 327 -9.20 3.97 -9.12
N GLY A 328 -8.07 3.79 -9.81
CA GLY A 328 -6.88 4.60 -9.63
C GLY A 328 -7.05 6.02 -10.15
N THR A 329 -6.34 6.98 -9.54
CA THR A 329 -6.33 8.38 -9.97
C THR A 329 -5.79 8.56 -11.39
N ASP A 330 -4.92 7.64 -11.83
CA ASP A 330 -4.33 7.60 -13.16
C ASP A 330 -5.29 7.08 -14.26
N VAL A 331 -6.27 6.23 -13.87
CA VAL A 331 -7.24 5.61 -14.79
C VAL A 331 -8.66 6.17 -14.69
N LEU A 332 -8.94 7.01 -13.67
CA LEU A 332 -10.22 7.68 -13.50
C LEU A 332 -10.50 8.56 -14.73
N ARG A 333 -11.70 8.49 -15.32
CA ARG A 333 -12.02 9.18 -16.59
C ARG A 333 -13.47 9.60 -16.69
N TYR A 334 -13.72 10.58 -17.55
CA TYR A 334 -15.06 11.03 -17.91
C TYR A 334 -15.99 9.86 -18.25
N GLY A 335 -17.19 9.91 -17.73
CA GLY A 335 -18.26 8.96 -18.05
C GLY A 335 -18.36 7.75 -17.14
N GLN A 336 -17.36 7.46 -16.31
CA GLN A 336 -17.43 6.36 -15.35
C GLN A 336 -18.52 6.63 -14.31
N ARG A 337 -19.27 5.58 -13.95
CA ARG A 337 -20.18 5.58 -12.79
C ARG A 337 -19.42 5.07 -11.59
N VAL A 338 -19.43 5.86 -10.53
CA VAL A 338 -18.59 5.61 -9.37
C VAL A 338 -19.37 5.79 -8.07
N SER A 339 -18.98 5.01 -7.07
CA SER A 339 -19.34 5.21 -5.67
C SER A 339 -18.11 5.71 -4.92
N VAL A 340 -18.26 6.78 -4.14
CA VAL A 340 -17.21 7.34 -3.29
C VAL A 340 -17.46 6.86 -1.86
N LEU A 341 -16.48 6.17 -1.30
CA LEU A 341 -16.56 5.54 0.01
C LEU A 341 -15.58 6.19 0.98
N ALA A 342 -15.95 6.25 2.26
CA ALA A 342 -15.04 6.51 3.37
C ALA A 342 -14.86 5.23 4.19
N LEU A 343 -13.60 4.81 4.39
CA LEU A 343 -13.26 3.72 5.28
C LEU A 343 -12.35 4.26 6.40
N PRO A 344 -12.42 3.71 7.63
CA PRO A 344 -11.61 4.20 8.74
C PRO A 344 -10.12 3.97 8.48
N GLY A 345 -9.30 5.01 8.74
CA GLY A 345 -7.84 4.93 8.67
C GLY A 345 -7.24 4.39 9.98
N PRO A 346 -5.95 3.93 9.94
CA PRO A 346 -5.26 3.43 11.11
C PRO A 346 -5.12 4.47 12.23
N GLU A 347 -5.30 4.03 13.49
CA GLU A 347 -5.30 4.91 14.66
C GLU A 347 -3.98 5.68 14.85
N ILE A 348 -2.84 5.10 14.45
CA ILE A 348 -1.55 5.79 14.56
C ILE A 348 -1.53 7.11 13.79
N PHE A 349 -2.24 7.20 12.67
CA PHE A 349 -2.33 8.41 11.86
C PHE A 349 -3.34 9.44 12.41
N ARG A 350 -4.09 9.11 13.46
CA ARG A 350 -4.98 10.04 14.18
C ARG A 350 -4.29 10.72 15.36
N THR A 351 -3.06 10.30 15.70
CA THR A 351 -2.20 11.00 16.66
C THR A 351 -1.75 12.36 16.10
N GLU A 352 -1.30 13.28 16.96
CA GLU A 352 -0.76 14.58 16.53
C GLU A 352 0.36 14.40 15.48
N ALA A 353 1.34 13.53 15.76
CA ALA A 353 2.42 13.24 14.82
C ALA A 353 1.93 12.57 13.52
N GLY A 354 0.89 11.72 13.60
CA GLY A 354 0.24 11.11 12.46
C GLY A 354 -0.47 12.15 11.59
N LEU A 355 -1.22 13.05 12.20
CA LEU A 355 -1.91 14.14 11.49
C LEU A 355 -0.94 15.12 10.83
N ASP A 356 0.20 15.40 11.46
CA ASP A 356 1.27 16.21 10.86
C ASP A 356 1.86 15.52 9.63
N ALA A 357 1.92 14.19 9.63
CA ALA A 357 2.48 13.42 8.53
C ALA A 357 1.50 13.24 7.36
N VAL A 358 0.22 12.92 7.64
CA VAL A 358 -0.76 12.50 6.62
C VAL A 358 -2.09 13.24 6.68
N GLY A 359 -2.27 14.20 7.58
CA GLY A 359 -3.49 15.02 7.64
C GLY A 359 -3.64 15.94 6.42
N PRO A 360 -4.77 16.62 6.26
CA PRO A 360 -5.04 17.44 5.08
C PRO A 360 -4.00 18.54 4.85
N ARG A 361 -3.37 19.07 5.91
CA ARG A 361 -2.29 20.06 5.79
C ARG A 361 -1.04 19.53 5.09
N ALA A 362 -0.75 18.23 5.20
CA ALA A 362 0.35 17.59 4.47
C ALA A 362 0.13 17.62 2.95
N PHE A 363 -1.14 17.74 2.51
CA PHE A 363 -1.56 17.86 1.11
C PHE A 363 -1.91 19.28 0.69
N GLY A 364 -1.62 20.29 1.55
CA GLY A 364 -1.81 21.71 1.24
C GLY A 364 -3.20 22.26 1.55
N PHE A 365 -4.05 21.52 2.27
CA PHE A 365 -5.37 21.97 2.69
C PHE A 365 -5.34 22.46 4.13
N ASP A 366 -5.70 23.72 4.38
CA ASP A 366 -5.83 24.26 5.74
C ASP A 366 -7.22 23.93 6.32
N LEU A 367 -7.40 22.66 6.67
CA LEU A 367 -8.64 22.11 7.21
C LEU A 367 -8.41 21.57 8.63
N ASP A 368 -9.41 21.78 9.51
CA ASP A 368 -9.41 21.21 10.85
C ASP A 368 -10.06 19.81 10.83
N ILE A 369 -9.24 18.79 11.00
CA ILE A 369 -9.66 17.40 10.94
C ILE A 369 -10.58 16.99 12.10
N ASN A 370 -10.50 17.65 13.25
CA ASN A 370 -11.29 17.28 14.45
C ASN A 370 -12.81 17.33 14.22
N VAL A 371 -13.25 18.18 13.29
CA VAL A 371 -14.68 18.31 12.93
C VAL A 371 -15.19 17.06 12.20
N TYR A 372 -14.31 16.34 11.49
CA TYR A 372 -14.66 15.23 10.58
C TYR A 372 -14.47 13.85 11.22
N LEU A 373 -13.46 13.69 12.07
CA LEU A 373 -13.21 12.45 12.81
C LEU A 373 -14.37 12.01 13.70
N THR A 374 -15.16 12.97 14.22
CA THR A 374 -16.33 12.69 15.07
C THR A 374 -17.55 12.19 14.30
N ARG A 375 -17.66 12.50 13.00
CA ARG A 375 -18.80 12.09 12.17
C ARG A 375 -18.67 10.63 11.68
N HIS A 376 -17.45 10.07 11.66
CA HIS A 376 -17.13 8.76 11.10
C HIS A 376 -16.67 7.75 12.16
N ARG A 377 -16.83 8.05 13.47
CA ARG A 377 -16.64 7.06 14.53
C ARG A 377 -17.73 6.00 14.43
N THR A 378 -17.46 4.97 13.69
CA THR A 378 -18.10 3.68 13.92
C THR A 378 -17.33 3.00 15.05
N ASP A 379 -18.03 2.33 15.98
CA ASP A 379 -17.43 1.60 17.10
C ASP A 379 -16.60 0.37 16.67
N ALA A 380 -16.26 0.27 15.40
CA ALA A 380 -15.51 -0.83 14.82
C ALA A 380 -14.01 -0.60 14.96
N HIS A 381 -13.38 -1.38 15.81
CA HIS A 381 -11.93 -1.50 15.93
C HIS A 381 -11.40 -2.34 14.77
N TRP A 382 -10.84 -1.70 13.77
CA TRP A 382 -10.31 -2.35 12.55
C TRP A 382 -8.78 -2.49 12.56
N TYR A 383 -8.08 -1.88 13.50
CA TYR A 383 -6.62 -1.90 13.61
C TYR A 383 -6.19 -2.15 15.06
#